data_41fe9a86ca21edecbe927a8f0b0d7ece
#
_entry.id   41fe9a86ca21edecbe927a8f0b0d7ece
#
_cell.length_a   1.000
_cell.length_b   1.000
_cell.length_c   1.000
_cell.angle_alpha   90.00
_cell.angle_beta   90.00
_cell.angle_gamma   90.00
#
_symmetry.space_group_name_H-M   'P 1'
#
loop_
_entity.id
_entity.type
_entity.pdbx_description
1 polymer ?
#
loop_
_entity_poly.entity_id
_entity_poly.type
_entity_poly.pdbx_seq_one_letter_code
_entity_poly.pdbx_strand_id
1 'polypeptide(L)'
;MDIRLRASQAKDFAFARELYFETMRPMIERLFGWNQARQEENFTRWFDLDEVSIITADGIDVGWIQQRADSGGIFLGSIYVMPSMQGLGIGTRILRSLLASARDQSKVLTLAVMKINPAIRLYERLGFRTTHEDEYKLYMRADAQGEAVRKIVNEQSD
;
A
#
# COMPACT_ATOMS: atom_id res chain seq x y z
N MET A 1 -7.04 19.02 -4.90
CA MET A 1 -5.65 18.53 -4.75
C MET A 1 -5.36 17.52 -5.86
N ASP A 2 -4.32 17.74 -6.62
CA ASP A 2 -3.93 16.89 -7.74
C ASP A 2 -2.98 15.79 -7.25
N ILE A 3 -3.48 14.57 -7.15
CA ILE A 3 -2.71 13.41 -6.66
C ILE A 3 -2.27 12.58 -7.85
N ARG A 4 -0.95 12.37 -7.95
CA ARG A 4 -0.36 11.61 -9.06
C ARG A 4 0.70 10.63 -8.53
N LEU A 5 1.03 9.65 -9.38
CA LEU A 5 2.18 8.77 -9.20
C LEU A 5 3.23 9.15 -10.25
N ARG A 6 4.48 9.29 -9.82
CA ARG A 6 5.61 9.45 -10.73
C ARG A 6 6.62 8.32 -10.53
N ALA A 7 7.38 8.01 -11.57
CA ALA A 7 8.45 7.03 -11.47
C ALA A 7 9.50 7.50 -10.45
N SER A 8 10.02 6.56 -9.66
CA SER A 8 11.10 6.85 -8.71
C SER A 8 12.45 6.96 -9.43
N GLN A 9 13.35 7.69 -8.81
CA GLN A 9 14.75 7.85 -9.23
C GLN A 9 15.66 7.56 -8.04
N ALA A 10 16.95 7.35 -8.29
CA ALA A 10 17.91 7.07 -7.23
C ALA A 10 17.91 8.11 -6.11
N LYS A 11 17.67 9.38 -6.45
CA LYS A 11 17.58 10.47 -5.46
C LYS A 11 16.41 10.33 -4.48
N ASP A 12 15.41 9.51 -4.80
CA ASP A 12 14.23 9.31 -3.96
C ASP A 12 14.45 8.29 -2.85
N PHE A 13 15.57 7.56 -2.88
CA PHE A 13 15.86 6.51 -1.90
C PHE A 13 15.84 7.03 -0.46
N ALA A 14 16.51 8.16 -0.20
CA ALA A 14 16.57 8.72 1.15
C ALA A 14 15.18 9.13 1.67
N PHE A 15 14.39 9.81 0.83
CA PHE A 15 13.02 10.18 1.17
C PHE A 15 12.17 8.95 1.49
N ALA A 16 12.24 7.91 0.67
CA ALA A 16 11.45 6.69 0.85
C ALA A 16 11.84 5.97 2.14
N ARG A 17 13.15 5.84 2.42
CA ARG A 17 13.66 5.18 3.61
C ARG A 17 13.24 5.92 4.89
N GLU A 18 13.41 7.23 4.92
CA GLU A 18 13.04 8.05 6.07
C GLU A 18 11.55 7.95 6.38
N LEU A 19 10.70 8.01 5.36
CA LEU A 19 9.25 7.88 5.52
C LEU A 19 8.86 6.50 6.02
N TYR A 20 9.49 5.45 5.48
CA TYR A 20 9.29 4.08 5.96
C TYR A 20 9.64 3.95 7.44
N PHE A 21 10.79 4.45 7.85
CA PHE A 21 11.22 4.39 9.26
C PHE A 21 10.26 5.16 10.16
N GLU A 22 9.90 6.36 9.77
CA GLU A 22 8.97 7.19 10.55
C GLU A 22 7.63 6.49 10.75
N THR A 23 7.11 5.87 9.69
CA THR A 23 5.80 5.21 9.72
C THR A 23 5.85 3.88 10.46
N MET A 24 6.87 3.05 10.21
CA MET A 24 6.91 1.67 10.69
C MET A 24 7.60 1.48 12.02
N ARG A 25 8.46 2.42 12.43
CA ARG A 25 9.23 2.27 13.67
C ARG A 25 8.35 2.02 14.90
N PRO A 26 7.26 2.76 15.15
CA PRO A 26 6.43 2.50 16.32
C PRO A 26 5.89 1.07 16.38
N MET A 27 5.48 0.52 15.24
CA MET A 27 4.94 -0.84 15.16
C MET A 27 6.04 -1.90 15.34
N ILE A 28 7.16 -1.73 14.64
CA ILE A 28 8.29 -2.67 14.70
C ILE A 28 8.90 -2.67 16.10
N GLU A 29 9.11 -1.49 16.68
CA GLU A 29 9.68 -1.33 18.02
C GLU A 29 8.82 -2.00 19.08
N ARG A 30 7.50 -1.88 18.96
CA ARG A 30 6.54 -2.51 19.86
C ARG A 30 6.60 -4.04 19.81
N LEU A 31 6.78 -4.62 18.63
CA LEU A 31 6.73 -6.07 18.43
C LEU A 31 8.10 -6.75 18.55
N PHE A 32 9.16 -6.10 18.10
CA PHE A 32 10.47 -6.73 17.88
C PHE A 32 11.64 -5.92 18.45
N GLY A 33 11.40 -4.72 18.96
CA GLY A 33 12.47 -3.76 19.22
C GLY A 33 13.00 -3.14 17.95
N TRP A 34 13.90 -2.19 18.07
CA TRP A 34 14.44 -1.45 16.92
C TRP A 34 15.96 -1.56 16.88
N ASN A 35 16.49 -2.10 15.79
CA ASN A 35 17.91 -2.11 15.47
C ASN A 35 18.11 -1.34 14.19
N GLN A 36 18.68 -0.15 14.27
CA GLN A 36 18.83 0.77 13.15
C GLN A 36 19.60 0.13 11.99
N ALA A 37 20.75 -0.48 12.26
CA ALA A 37 21.58 -1.09 11.23
C ALA A 37 20.84 -2.21 10.49
N ARG A 38 20.11 -3.03 11.22
CA ARG A 38 19.33 -4.14 10.66
C ARG A 38 18.20 -3.62 9.78
N GLN A 39 17.51 -2.56 10.22
CA GLN A 39 16.42 -1.97 9.44
C GLN A 39 16.92 -1.31 8.17
N GLU A 40 18.06 -0.64 8.21
CA GLU A 40 18.69 -0.07 7.02
C GLU A 40 19.08 -1.15 6.02
N GLU A 41 19.68 -2.24 6.49
CA GLU A 41 20.05 -3.38 5.64
C GLU A 41 18.81 -4.02 5.00
N ASN A 42 17.77 -4.28 5.79
CA ASN A 42 16.53 -4.87 5.30
C ASN A 42 15.86 -3.98 4.26
N PHE A 43 15.79 -2.68 4.52
CA PHE A 43 15.19 -1.72 3.58
C PHE A 43 15.94 -1.71 2.26
N THR A 44 17.27 -1.64 2.29
CA THR A 44 18.10 -1.65 1.09
C THR A 44 17.92 -2.93 0.27
N ARG A 45 17.68 -4.05 0.96
CA ARG A 45 17.55 -5.36 0.31
C ARG A 45 16.26 -5.47 -0.51
N TRP A 46 15.14 -5.00 0.02
CA TRP A 46 13.84 -5.19 -0.65
C TRP A 46 13.34 -3.97 -1.43
N PHE A 47 13.94 -2.80 -1.24
CA PHE A 47 13.59 -1.61 -2.00
C PHE A 47 14.10 -1.72 -3.43
N ASP A 48 13.18 -1.62 -4.40
CA ASP A 48 13.49 -1.73 -5.83
C ASP A 48 12.92 -0.53 -6.57
N LEU A 49 13.82 0.30 -7.12
CA LEU A 49 13.43 1.52 -7.85
C LEU A 49 12.46 1.25 -9.00
N ASP A 50 12.59 0.10 -9.66
CA ASP A 50 11.71 -0.27 -10.78
C ASP A 50 10.28 -0.57 -10.32
N GLU A 51 10.09 -0.89 -9.05
CA GLU A 51 8.78 -1.20 -8.47
C GLU A 51 8.17 -0.03 -7.72
N VAL A 52 8.93 1.04 -7.48
CA VAL A 52 8.53 2.16 -6.63
C VAL A 52 8.02 3.33 -7.46
N SER A 53 6.88 3.87 -7.03
CA SER A 53 6.35 5.14 -7.54
C SER A 53 6.22 6.13 -6.38
N ILE A 54 6.53 7.38 -6.65
CA ILE A 54 6.39 8.46 -5.68
C ILE A 54 4.99 9.05 -5.81
N ILE A 55 4.32 9.24 -4.69
CA ILE A 55 3.03 9.93 -4.64
C ILE A 55 3.29 11.42 -4.55
N THR A 56 2.71 12.19 -5.48
CA THR A 56 2.77 13.65 -5.44
C THR A 56 1.39 14.23 -5.19
N ALA A 57 1.36 15.33 -4.45
CA ALA A 57 0.18 16.15 -4.23
C ALA A 57 0.51 17.57 -4.69
N ASP A 58 -0.17 18.03 -5.73
CA ASP A 58 0.10 19.33 -6.36
C ASP A 58 1.59 19.52 -6.69
N GLY A 59 2.22 18.44 -7.19
CA GLY A 59 3.63 18.44 -7.59
C GLY A 59 4.64 18.23 -6.46
N ILE A 60 4.20 18.09 -5.21
CA ILE A 60 5.06 17.89 -4.05
C ILE A 60 5.08 16.43 -3.66
N ASP A 61 6.25 15.87 -3.39
CA ASP A 61 6.41 14.49 -2.95
C ASP A 61 5.82 14.31 -1.55
N VAL A 62 4.81 13.46 -1.40
CA VAL A 62 4.10 13.26 -0.13
C VAL A 62 4.06 11.81 0.34
N GLY A 63 4.52 10.89 -0.47
CA GLY A 63 4.52 9.47 -0.12
C GLY A 63 5.10 8.60 -1.23
N TRP A 64 4.97 7.29 -1.07
CA TRP A 64 5.41 6.34 -2.09
C TRP A 64 4.72 5.00 -1.96
N ILE A 65 4.71 4.27 -3.06
CA ILE A 65 4.21 2.90 -3.12
C ILE A 65 5.27 2.01 -3.74
N GLN A 66 5.23 0.72 -3.41
CA GLN A 66 5.98 -0.31 -4.11
C GLN A 66 5.02 -1.42 -4.49
N GLN A 67 4.99 -1.76 -5.77
CA GLN A 67 4.14 -2.83 -6.27
C GLN A 67 4.92 -3.72 -7.23
N ARG A 68 4.59 -5.01 -7.20
CA ARG A 68 5.16 -6.02 -8.10
C ARG A 68 4.03 -6.69 -8.86
N ALA A 69 4.13 -6.67 -10.19
CA ALA A 69 3.16 -7.34 -11.04
C ALA A 69 3.74 -8.64 -11.61
N ASP A 70 2.91 -9.67 -11.64
CA ASP A 70 3.19 -10.91 -12.36
C ASP A 70 2.00 -11.28 -13.25
N SER A 71 2.00 -12.48 -13.83
CA SER A 71 0.93 -12.91 -14.72
C SER A 71 -0.43 -13.09 -14.02
N GLY A 72 -0.43 -13.34 -12.73
CA GLY A 72 -1.64 -13.63 -11.94
C GLY A 72 -2.18 -12.47 -11.15
N GLY A 73 -1.35 -11.48 -10.82
CA GLY A 73 -1.79 -10.42 -9.94
C GLY A 73 -0.79 -9.30 -9.73
N ILE A 74 -1.21 -8.36 -8.90
CA ILE A 74 -0.38 -7.24 -8.46
C ILE A 74 -0.27 -7.35 -6.94
N PHE A 75 0.96 -7.36 -6.43
CA PHE A 75 1.22 -7.32 -5.00
C PHE A 75 1.65 -5.91 -4.60
N LEU A 76 0.87 -5.28 -3.72
CA LEU A 76 1.20 -3.99 -3.12
C LEU A 76 2.03 -4.26 -1.87
N GLY A 77 3.34 -4.08 -1.97
CA GLY A 77 4.27 -4.32 -0.86
C GLY A 77 4.31 -3.18 0.13
N SER A 78 4.08 -1.96 -0.32
CA SER A 78 4.22 -0.76 0.51
C SER A 78 3.31 0.36 0.02
N ILE A 79 2.73 1.10 0.96
CA ILE A 79 2.07 2.39 0.72
C ILE A 79 2.28 3.26 1.96
N TYR A 80 2.91 4.40 1.76
CA TYR A 80 3.21 5.33 2.85
C TYR A 80 2.90 6.76 2.42
N VAL A 81 2.26 7.50 3.32
CA VAL A 81 1.95 8.93 3.15
C VAL A 81 2.53 9.67 4.36
N MET A 82 3.18 10.80 4.11
CA MET A 82 3.75 11.64 5.17
C MET A 82 2.69 11.94 6.24
N PRO A 83 3.05 11.89 7.53
CA PRO A 83 2.09 12.15 8.61
C PRO A 83 1.33 13.48 8.45
N SER A 84 2.00 14.54 8.00
CA SER A 84 1.37 15.84 7.76
C SER A 84 0.30 15.84 6.66
N MET A 85 0.29 14.81 5.81
CA MET A 85 -0.63 14.68 4.68
C MET A 85 -1.62 13.54 4.87
N GLN A 86 -1.62 12.87 6.00
CA GLN A 86 -2.60 11.84 6.33
C GLN A 86 -3.94 12.47 6.69
N GLY A 87 -5.01 11.70 6.53
CA GLY A 87 -6.37 12.18 6.82
C GLY A 87 -6.98 13.05 5.72
N LEU A 88 -6.31 13.22 4.59
CA LEU A 88 -6.78 14.03 3.45
C LEU A 88 -7.31 13.18 2.28
N GLY A 89 -7.39 11.86 2.46
CA GLY A 89 -7.89 10.95 1.44
C GLY A 89 -6.89 10.55 0.37
N ILE A 90 -5.60 10.87 0.52
CA ILE A 90 -4.56 10.53 -0.47
C ILE A 90 -4.42 9.03 -0.62
N GLY A 91 -4.27 8.29 0.49
CA GLY A 91 -4.17 6.83 0.46
C GLY A 91 -5.37 6.17 -0.20
N THR A 92 -6.57 6.65 0.11
CA THR A 92 -7.81 6.17 -0.50
C THR A 92 -7.81 6.38 -2.02
N ARG A 93 -7.40 7.56 -2.49
CA ARG A 93 -7.35 7.86 -3.93
C ARG A 93 -6.34 6.98 -4.65
N ILE A 94 -5.17 6.78 -4.05
CA ILE A 94 -4.14 5.91 -4.63
C ILE A 94 -4.63 4.47 -4.70
N LEU A 95 -5.19 3.94 -3.61
CA LEU A 95 -5.70 2.57 -3.58
C LEU A 95 -6.83 2.35 -4.57
N ARG A 96 -7.74 3.30 -4.72
CA ARG A 96 -8.80 3.22 -5.74
C ARG A 96 -8.24 3.21 -7.15
N SER A 97 -7.22 4.00 -7.41
CA SER A 97 -6.52 4.01 -8.70
C SER A 97 -5.86 2.67 -9.00
N LEU A 98 -5.20 2.07 -8.00
CA LEU A 98 -4.59 0.74 -8.15
C LEU A 98 -5.63 -0.35 -8.36
N LEU A 99 -6.76 -0.28 -7.66
CA LEU A 99 -7.88 -1.21 -7.85
C LEU A 99 -8.48 -1.11 -9.25
N ALA A 100 -8.67 0.11 -9.75
CA ALA A 100 -9.16 0.34 -11.11
C ALA A 100 -8.20 -0.20 -12.15
N SER A 101 -6.90 0.04 -11.99
CA SER A 101 -5.86 -0.48 -12.87
C SER A 101 -5.81 -2.01 -12.87
N ALA A 102 -5.91 -2.62 -11.70
CA ALA A 102 -5.96 -4.09 -11.57
C ALA A 102 -7.18 -4.66 -12.29
N ARG A 103 -8.34 -4.02 -12.12
CA ARG A 103 -9.58 -4.42 -12.79
C ARG A 103 -9.45 -4.36 -14.31
N ASP A 104 -8.89 -3.26 -14.83
CA ASP A 104 -8.69 -3.08 -16.28
C ASP A 104 -7.77 -4.15 -16.86
N GLN A 105 -6.84 -4.66 -16.07
CA GLN A 105 -5.91 -5.73 -16.46
C GLN A 105 -6.43 -7.13 -16.13
N SER A 106 -7.62 -7.25 -15.55
CA SER A 106 -8.19 -8.51 -15.02
C SER A 106 -7.25 -9.20 -14.04
N LYS A 107 -6.59 -8.42 -13.19
CA LYS A 107 -5.65 -8.89 -12.17
C LYS A 107 -6.21 -8.72 -10.78
N VAL A 108 -5.78 -9.58 -9.88
CA VAL A 108 -6.08 -9.50 -8.44
C VAL A 108 -5.04 -8.59 -7.77
N LEU A 109 -5.49 -7.72 -6.88
CA LEU A 109 -4.61 -6.89 -6.06
C LEU A 109 -4.51 -7.51 -4.66
N THR A 110 -3.29 -7.81 -4.22
CA THR A 110 -3.02 -8.38 -2.90
C THR A 110 -2.09 -7.48 -2.10
N LEU A 111 -2.15 -7.61 -0.79
CA LEU A 111 -1.23 -6.91 0.12
C LEU A 111 -1.03 -7.75 1.40
N ALA A 112 0.02 -7.41 2.14
CA ALA A 112 0.26 -7.92 3.49
C ALA A 112 0.35 -6.71 4.43
N VAL A 113 -0.29 -6.80 5.58
CA VAL A 113 -0.35 -5.70 6.55
C VAL A 113 -0.20 -6.24 7.97
N MET A 114 0.53 -5.52 8.81
CA MET A 114 0.68 -5.89 10.22
C MET A 114 -0.67 -5.80 10.93
N LYS A 115 -0.98 -6.78 11.77
CA LYS A 115 -2.28 -6.88 12.47
C LYS A 115 -2.58 -5.65 13.34
N ILE A 116 -1.56 -4.95 13.80
CA ILE A 116 -1.71 -3.75 14.63
C ILE A 116 -1.80 -2.46 13.81
N ASN A 117 -1.76 -2.55 12.48
CA ASN A 117 -1.82 -1.38 11.61
C ASN A 117 -3.26 -0.91 11.47
N PRO A 118 -3.57 0.35 11.84
CA PRO A 118 -4.93 0.87 11.72
C PRO A 118 -5.43 1.00 10.27
N ALA A 119 -4.54 0.95 9.28
CA ALA A 119 -4.91 0.99 7.86
C ALA A 119 -5.75 -0.21 7.41
N ILE A 120 -5.82 -1.28 8.19
CA ILE A 120 -6.66 -2.45 7.90
C ILE A 120 -8.11 -2.04 7.62
N ARG A 121 -8.65 -1.10 8.41
CA ARG A 121 -10.02 -0.62 8.23
C ARG A 121 -10.23 0.04 6.87
N LEU A 122 -9.25 0.80 6.40
CA LEU A 122 -9.29 1.40 5.07
C LEU A 122 -9.31 0.32 3.98
N TYR A 123 -8.44 -0.68 4.11
CA TYR A 123 -8.39 -1.79 3.15
C TYR A 123 -9.73 -2.53 3.09
N GLU A 124 -10.32 -2.84 4.25
CA GLU A 124 -11.63 -3.51 4.31
C GLU A 124 -12.72 -2.68 3.64
N ARG A 125 -12.77 -1.37 3.89
CA ARG A 125 -13.75 -0.48 3.25
C ARG A 125 -13.62 -0.45 1.73
N LEU A 126 -12.41 -0.63 1.21
CA LEU A 126 -12.15 -0.63 -0.23
C LEU A 126 -12.37 -2.00 -0.89
N GLY A 127 -12.79 -3.00 -0.12
CA GLY A 127 -13.12 -4.31 -0.65
C GLY A 127 -12.04 -5.38 -0.50
N PHE A 128 -10.95 -5.07 0.18
CA PHE A 128 -9.98 -6.09 0.56
C PHE A 128 -10.55 -6.98 1.65
N ARG A 129 -10.26 -8.26 1.56
CA ARG A 129 -10.63 -9.25 2.58
C ARG A 129 -9.42 -10.11 2.92
N THR A 130 -9.34 -10.54 4.17
CA THR A 130 -8.28 -11.41 4.64
C THR A 130 -8.45 -12.80 4.04
N THR A 131 -7.39 -13.30 3.41
CA THR A 131 -7.35 -14.66 2.86
C THR A 131 -6.67 -15.63 3.82
N HIS A 132 -5.64 -15.20 4.49
CA HIS A 132 -4.91 -15.95 5.49
C HIS A 132 -4.12 -15.01 6.38
N GLU A 133 -3.53 -15.54 7.45
CA GLU A 133 -2.74 -14.75 8.37
C GLU A 133 -1.58 -15.60 8.93
N ASP A 134 -0.55 -14.90 9.41
CA ASP A 134 0.48 -15.48 10.26
C ASP A 134 0.43 -14.84 11.65
N GLU A 135 1.49 -14.99 12.44
CA GLU A 135 1.53 -14.45 13.81
C GLU A 135 1.36 -12.92 13.85
N TYR A 136 1.95 -12.20 12.89
CA TYR A 136 2.02 -10.74 12.93
C TYR A 136 1.27 -10.03 11.81
N LYS A 137 0.94 -10.74 10.72
CA LYS A 137 0.38 -10.12 9.51
C LYS A 137 -0.92 -10.75 9.06
N LEU A 138 -1.77 -9.92 8.46
CA LEU A 138 -2.89 -10.32 7.63
C LEU A 138 -2.47 -10.23 6.16
N TYR A 139 -2.88 -11.22 5.38
CA TYR A 139 -2.75 -11.22 3.92
C TYR A 139 -4.13 -10.97 3.35
N MET A 140 -4.24 -9.92 2.54
CA MET A 140 -5.52 -9.44 2.05
C MET A 140 -5.56 -9.41 0.53
N ARG A 141 -6.76 -9.55 -0.01
CA ARG A 141 -6.99 -9.61 -1.44
C ARG A 141 -8.23 -8.82 -1.83
N ALA A 142 -8.13 -8.08 -2.93
CA ALA A 142 -9.27 -7.47 -3.60
C ALA A 142 -9.37 -8.06 -5.01
N ASP A 143 -10.50 -8.70 -5.30
CA ASP A 143 -10.73 -9.27 -6.62
C ASP A 143 -11.05 -8.17 -7.63
N ALA A 144 -10.62 -8.36 -8.88
CA ALA A 144 -10.78 -7.39 -9.96
C ALA A 144 -12.25 -6.99 -10.20
N GLN A 145 -13.22 -7.82 -9.81
CA GLN A 145 -14.64 -7.58 -9.98
C GLN A 145 -15.41 -7.41 -8.64
N GLY A 146 -14.68 -7.23 -7.53
CA GLY A 146 -15.28 -7.19 -6.20
C GLY A 146 -16.38 -6.14 -6.02
N GLU A 147 -16.18 -4.93 -6.51
CA GLU A 147 -17.20 -3.87 -6.47
C GLU A 147 -18.41 -4.17 -7.36
N ALA A 148 -18.19 -4.73 -8.55
CA ALA A 148 -19.27 -5.09 -9.46
C ALA A 148 -20.15 -6.20 -8.87
N VAL A 149 -19.53 -7.20 -8.24
CA VAL A 149 -20.25 -8.28 -7.57
C VAL A 149 -21.07 -7.74 -6.38
N ARG A 150 -20.52 -6.84 -5.59
CA ARG A 150 -21.23 -6.19 -4.49
C ARG A 150 -22.44 -5.39 -4.96
N LYS A 151 -22.30 -4.64 -6.05
CA LYS A 151 -23.43 -3.90 -6.65
C LYS A 151 -24.54 -4.84 -7.10
N ILE A 152 -24.20 -5.94 -7.77
CA ILE A 152 -25.16 -6.94 -8.22
C ILE A 152 -25.89 -7.56 -7.03
N VAL A 153 -25.19 -7.93 -5.97
CA VAL A 153 -25.78 -8.50 -4.76
C VAL A 153 -26.72 -7.51 -4.08
N ASN A 154 -26.35 -6.24 -3.99
CA ASN A 154 -27.19 -5.20 -3.41
C ASN A 154 -28.44 -4.92 -4.25
N GLU A 155 -28.32 -4.92 -5.57
CA GLU A 155 -29.46 -4.76 -6.47
C GLU A 155 -30.43 -5.94 -6.42
N GLN A 156 -29.96 -7.15 -6.12
CA GLN A 156 -30.80 -8.33 -5.97
C GLN A 156 -31.43 -8.43 -4.57
N SER A 157 -30.95 -7.68 -3.59
CA SER A 157 -31.45 -7.68 -2.22
C SER A 157 -32.61 -6.71 -2.02
N ASP A 158 -32.81 -5.81 -2.96
CA ASP A 158 -33.91 -4.84 -2.99
C ASP A 158 -35.07 -5.37 -3.85
#